data_bda0c957761818133695e0f6107dac99
#
_entry.id   bda0c957761818133695e0f6107dac99
#
_cell.length_a   1.000
_cell.length_b   1.000
_cell.length_c   1.000
_cell.angle_alpha   90.00
_cell.angle_beta   90.00
_cell.angle_gamma   90.00
#
_symmetry.space_group_name_H-M   'P 1'
#
loop_
_entity.id
_entity.type
_entity.pdbx_description
1 polymer ?
#
loop_
_entity_poly.entity_id
_entity_poly.type
_entity_poly.pdbx_seq_one_letter_code
_entity_poly.pdbx_strand_id
1 'polypeptide(L)'
;RKKKRNSVIGVLHGNKNTLTGIIDVAMVGSMYSRGKFNERINSYGMVIMDECHHAASNTSMELLQKINAKYVYGVSATPKRGDSLDRIIYMLLGPLRHRFTALERAKEQGIGHYFVPRYTRVVDTAESKDNINKAYNLISTSKVRNEMIIDDVITCVARKQTPVILTRFKEHAKFLHDALKKKADHVFLLYGDCLLYTSPS
;
A
#
# COMPACT_ATOMS: atom_id res chain seq x y z
N ARG A 1 -6.79 18.21 35.79
CA ARG A 1 -7.43 17.74 34.50
C ARG A 1 -6.78 18.50 33.36
N LYS A 2 -5.87 17.85 32.57
CA LYS A 2 -5.35 18.43 31.32
C LYS A 2 -6.51 18.60 30.34
N LYS A 3 -6.83 19.84 29.96
CA LYS A 3 -7.78 20.09 28.85
C LYS A 3 -7.28 19.36 27.59
N LYS A 4 -8.05 18.40 27.13
CA LYS A 4 -7.79 17.73 25.84
C LYS A 4 -7.85 18.83 24.77
N ARG A 5 -6.73 19.17 24.12
CA ARG A 5 -6.74 20.04 22.94
C ARG A 5 -7.58 19.36 21.87
N ASN A 6 -8.60 20.03 21.38
CA ASN A 6 -9.37 19.55 20.24
C ASN A 6 -8.42 19.40 19.06
N SER A 7 -8.44 18.25 18.43
CA SER A 7 -7.64 18.02 17.21
C SER A 7 -8.14 18.97 16.12
N VAL A 8 -7.21 19.64 15.44
CA VAL A 8 -7.50 20.43 14.24
C VAL A 8 -7.80 19.50 13.05
N ILE A 9 -7.38 18.25 13.16
CA ILE A 9 -7.57 17.23 12.11
C ILE A 9 -8.80 16.40 12.43
N GLY A 10 -9.78 16.44 11.52
CA GLY A 10 -10.95 15.58 11.55
C GLY A 10 -10.81 14.36 10.65
N VAL A 11 -11.72 13.41 10.82
CA VAL A 11 -11.72 12.15 10.08
C VAL A 11 -13.14 11.76 9.71
N LEU A 12 -13.31 11.30 8.45
CA LEU A 12 -14.57 10.72 7.95
C LEU A 12 -14.31 9.35 7.31
N HIS A 13 -14.68 8.29 8.00
CA HIS A 13 -14.67 6.93 7.45
C HIS A 13 -15.66 6.03 8.18
N GLY A 14 -16.34 5.13 7.47
CA GLY A 14 -17.33 4.22 8.06
C GLY A 14 -18.32 4.97 8.95
N ASN A 15 -18.39 4.58 10.23
CA ASN A 15 -19.27 5.22 11.23
C ASN A 15 -18.64 6.41 11.95
N LYS A 16 -17.37 6.73 11.66
CA LYS A 16 -16.64 7.83 12.32
C LYS A 16 -16.77 9.11 11.52
N ASN A 17 -17.35 10.14 12.13
CA ASN A 17 -17.46 11.48 11.57
C ASN A 17 -17.05 12.50 12.62
N THR A 18 -15.84 13.05 12.47
CA THR A 18 -15.27 14.07 13.33
C THR A 18 -14.74 15.25 12.52
N LEU A 19 -15.41 15.56 11.39
CA LEU A 19 -15.00 16.64 10.50
C LEU A 19 -14.94 17.98 11.26
N THR A 20 -13.84 18.70 11.07
CA THR A 20 -13.59 20.01 11.70
C THR A 20 -13.85 21.17 10.74
N GLY A 21 -13.77 20.93 9.43
CA GLY A 21 -13.85 21.97 8.39
C GLY A 21 -12.52 22.73 8.22
N ILE A 22 -11.44 22.33 8.87
CA ILE A 22 -10.12 22.97 8.79
C ILE A 22 -9.18 22.05 7.99
N ILE A 23 -8.81 20.93 8.57
CA ILE A 23 -8.04 19.87 7.89
C ILE A 23 -8.75 18.56 8.19
N ASP A 24 -9.23 17.90 7.15
CA ASP A 24 -9.98 16.67 7.32
C ASP A 24 -9.49 15.57 6.38
N VAL A 25 -9.42 14.36 6.89
CA VAL A 25 -9.07 13.15 6.13
C VAL A 25 -10.33 12.33 5.93
N ALA A 26 -10.67 12.05 4.70
CA ALA A 26 -11.89 11.32 4.37
C ALA A 26 -11.62 10.16 3.39
N MET A 27 -12.32 9.06 3.59
CA MET A 27 -12.36 7.99 2.59
C MET A 27 -13.27 8.39 1.43
N VAL A 28 -12.85 8.11 0.19
CA VAL A 28 -13.62 8.40 -1.04
C VAL A 28 -15.05 7.84 -0.92
N GLY A 29 -15.20 6.58 -0.49
CA GLY A 29 -16.52 5.95 -0.30
C GLY A 29 -17.41 6.59 0.77
N SER A 30 -16.84 7.39 1.69
CA SER A 30 -17.61 8.16 2.68
C SER A 30 -18.03 9.52 2.16
N MET A 31 -17.34 10.04 1.14
CA MET A 31 -17.68 11.29 0.47
C MET A 31 -18.66 11.08 -0.69
N TYR A 32 -18.59 9.92 -1.35
CA TYR A 32 -19.50 9.55 -2.44
C TYR A 32 -19.81 8.06 -2.38
N SER A 33 -21.08 7.71 -2.20
CA SER A 33 -21.54 6.31 -2.19
C SER A 33 -22.98 6.21 -2.69
N ARG A 34 -23.26 5.24 -3.55
CA ARG A 34 -24.61 4.94 -4.08
C ARG A 34 -25.31 6.19 -4.63
N GLY A 35 -24.63 7.01 -5.39
CA GLY A 35 -25.17 8.25 -5.97
C GLY A 35 -25.31 9.43 -4.98
N LYS A 36 -25.02 9.22 -3.69
CA LYS A 36 -25.09 10.27 -2.67
C LYS A 36 -23.72 10.95 -2.52
N PHE A 37 -23.72 12.25 -2.73
CA PHE A 37 -22.57 13.12 -2.60
C PHE A 37 -22.61 13.87 -1.26
N ASN A 38 -21.49 13.90 -0.55
CA ASN A 38 -21.36 14.69 0.67
C ASN A 38 -20.91 16.11 0.31
N GLU A 39 -21.83 17.05 0.30
CA GLU A 39 -21.59 18.44 -0.13
C GLU A 39 -20.57 19.19 0.74
N ARG A 40 -20.25 18.70 1.92
CA ARG A 40 -19.21 19.27 2.79
C ARG A 40 -17.85 19.39 2.09
N ILE A 41 -17.57 18.54 1.11
CA ILE A 41 -16.30 18.62 0.37
C ILE A 41 -16.16 19.97 -0.37
N ASN A 42 -17.26 20.58 -0.75
CA ASN A 42 -17.27 21.87 -1.45
C ASN A 42 -17.03 23.08 -0.52
N SER A 43 -16.98 22.87 0.80
CA SER A 43 -16.57 23.92 1.74
C SER A 43 -15.05 24.06 1.85
N TYR A 44 -14.27 23.13 1.26
CA TYR A 44 -12.81 23.19 1.30
C TYR A 44 -12.27 23.92 0.05
N GLY A 45 -11.33 24.82 0.28
CA GLY A 45 -10.63 25.52 -0.80
C GLY A 45 -9.61 24.66 -1.53
N MET A 46 -9.17 23.55 -0.90
CA MET A 46 -8.20 22.62 -1.45
C MET A 46 -8.61 21.18 -1.15
N VAL A 47 -8.49 20.32 -2.15
CA VAL A 47 -8.66 18.85 -2.02
C VAL A 47 -7.43 18.17 -2.56
N ILE A 48 -6.89 17.23 -1.80
CA ILE A 48 -5.76 16.40 -2.19
C ILE A 48 -6.23 14.95 -2.21
N MET A 49 -6.10 14.29 -3.34
CA MET A 49 -6.38 12.86 -3.50
C MET A 49 -5.09 12.06 -3.43
N ASP A 50 -4.93 11.27 -2.38
CA ASP A 50 -3.85 10.30 -2.27
C ASP A 50 -4.13 9.06 -3.14
N GLU A 51 -3.07 8.40 -3.59
CA GLU A 51 -3.12 7.29 -4.55
C GLU A 51 -4.00 7.59 -5.77
N CYS A 52 -3.76 8.76 -6.36
CA CYS A 52 -4.59 9.31 -7.45
C CYS A 52 -4.64 8.41 -8.71
N HIS A 53 -3.84 7.35 -8.78
CA HIS A 53 -4.00 6.32 -9.81
C HIS A 53 -5.36 5.60 -9.72
N HIS A 54 -6.06 5.70 -8.58
CA HIS A 54 -7.44 5.25 -8.42
C HIS A 54 -8.50 6.28 -8.86
N ALA A 55 -8.11 7.48 -9.31
CA ALA A 55 -9.04 8.53 -9.75
C ALA A 55 -9.94 8.09 -10.93
N ALA A 56 -9.45 7.18 -11.76
CA ALA A 56 -10.19 6.61 -12.87
C ALA A 56 -11.22 5.53 -12.47
N SER A 57 -11.35 5.18 -11.18
CA SER A 57 -12.46 4.32 -10.74
C SER A 57 -13.78 5.09 -10.76
N ASN A 58 -14.90 4.40 -11.04
CA ASN A 58 -16.21 5.05 -11.18
C ASN A 58 -16.55 5.97 -10.00
N THR A 59 -16.40 5.47 -8.77
CA THR A 59 -16.70 6.25 -7.55
C THR A 59 -15.83 7.49 -7.41
N SER A 60 -14.51 7.36 -7.67
CA SER A 60 -13.57 8.48 -7.59
C SER A 60 -13.82 9.50 -8.69
N MET A 61 -14.10 9.04 -9.89
CA MET A 61 -14.39 9.91 -11.03
C MET A 61 -15.65 10.73 -10.79
N GLU A 62 -16.75 10.11 -10.36
CA GLU A 62 -18.00 10.80 -10.05
C GLU A 62 -17.85 11.78 -8.87
N LEU A 63 -17.04 11.43 -7.87
CA LEU A 63 -16.70 12.34 -6.78
C LEU A 63 -15.94 13.58 -7.31
N LEU A 64 -14.85 13.35 -8.05
CA LEU A 64 -13.98 14.43 -8.54
C LEU A 64 -14.71 15.41 -9.48
N GLN A 65 -15.64 14.91 -10.29
CA GLN A 65 -16.47 15.76 -11.17
C GLN A 65 -17.43 16.69 -10.40
N LYS A 66 -17.75 16.37 -9.14
CA LYS A 66 -18.66 17.15 -8.28
C LYS A 66 -17.93 18.09 -7.32
N ILE A 67 -16.61 17.98 -7.23
CA ILE A 67 -15.79 18.84 -6.37
C ILE A 67 -15.71 20.25 -6.98
N ASN A 68 -16.06 21.26 -6.17
CA ASN A 68 -15.96 22.66 -6.52
C ASN A 68 -14.89 23.40 -5.69
N ALA A 69 -13.78 22.73 -5.40
CA ALA A 69 -12.65 23.34 -4.70
C ALA A 69 -11.77 24.14 -5.68
N LYS A 70 -11.21 25.25 -5.20
CA LYS A 70 -10.29 26.08 -6.00
C LYS A 70 -9.04 25.31 -6.43
N TYR A 71 -8.55 24.40 -5.59
CA TYR A 71 -7.37 23.59 -5.83
C TYR A 71 -7.69 22.13 -5.66
N VAL A 72 -7.43 21.33 -6.69
CA VAL A 72 -7.56 19.87 -6.64
C VAL A 72 -6.25 19.27 -7.10
N TYR A 73 -5.62 18.49 -6.25
CA TYR A 73 -4.34 17.83 -6.52
C TYR A 73 -4.44 16.32 -6.33
N GLY A 74 -3.72 15.59 -7.18
CA GLY A 74 -3.49 14.17 -7.00
C GLY A 74 -2.03 13.90 -6.63
N VAL A 75 -1.80 12.99 -5.70
CA VAL A 75 -0.48 12.45 -5.38
C VAL A 75 -0.48 10.94 -5.57
N SER A 76 0.59 10.38 -6.08
CA SER A 76 0.77 8.93 -6.25
C SER A 76 2.23 8.59 -6.45
N ALA A 77 2.66 7.46 -5.89
CA ALA A 77 3.96 6.89 -6.18
C ALA A 77 4.04 6.28 -7.60
N THR A 78 2.90 5.85 -8.15
CA THR A 78 2.78 5.17 -9.44
C THR A 78 1.70 5.80 -10.30
N PRO A 79 1.95 6.97 -10.92
CA PRO A 79 0.93 7.69 -11.68
C PRO A 79 0.53 6.97 -12.99
N LYS A 80 1.38 6.07 -13.49
CA LYS A 80 1.08 5.30 -14.71
C LYS A 80 0.27 4.05 -14.39
N ARG A 81 -0.77 3.81 -15.19
CA ARG A 81 -1.59 2.59 -15.16
C ARG A 81 -1.33 1.77 -16.41
N GLY A 82 -1.37 0.46 -16.26
CA GLY A 82 -1.21 -0.47 -17.40
C GLY A 82 -2.44 -0.58 -18.32
N ASP A 83 -3.57 0.03 -17.89
CA ASP A 83 -4.86 -0.03 -18.60
C ASP A 83 -5.17 1.21 -19.45
N SER A 84 -4.19 2.08 -19.67
CA SER A 84 -4.31 3.32 -20.46
C SER A 84 -5.32 4.35 -19.92
N LEU A 85 -5.78 4.19 -18.67
CA LEU A 85 -6.68 5.15 -18.00
C LEU A 85 -5.96 6.39 -17.45
N ASP A 86 -4.67 6.52 -17.69
CA ASP A 86 -3.86 7.70 -17.31
C ASP A 86 -4.46 9.00 -17.82
N ARG A 87 -5.05 8.98 -19.03
CA ARG A 87 -5.68 10.15 -19.63
C ARG A 87 -6.82 10.68 -18.76
N ILE A 88 -7.62 9.80 -18.16
CA ILE A 88 -8.72 10.18 -17.28
C ILE A 88 -8.19 10.87 -16.02
N ILE A 89 -7.09 10.37 -15.45
CA ILE A 89 -6.44 10.98 -14.29
C ILE A 89 -6.01 12.42 -14.62
N TYR A 90 -5.36 12.63 -15.75
CA TYR A 90 -4.95 13.97 -16.19
C TYR A 90 -6.13 14.90 -16.54
N MET A 91 -7.23 14.36 -17.04
CA MET A 91 -8.45 15.15 -17.28
C MET A 91 -9.11 15.62 -15.98
N LEU A 92 -9.06 14.80 -14.92
CA LEU A 92 -9.71 15.10 -13.64
C LEU A 92 -8.84 15.95 -12.71
N LEU A 93 -7.53 15.72 -12.70
CA LEU A 93 -6.58 16.29 -11.73
C LEU A 93 -5.56 17.25 -12.35
N GLY A 94 -5.59 17.37 -13.68
CA GLY A 94 -4.65 18.21 -14.42
C GLY A 94 -3.30 17.51 -14.72
N PRO A 95 -2.37 18.21 -15.38
CA PRO A 95 -1.11 17.64 -15.82
C PRO A 95 -0.17 17.37 -14.65
N LEU A 96 0.79 16.48 -14.87
CA LEU A 96 1.86 16.20 -13.92
C LEU A 96 2.67 17.48 -13.64
N ARG A 97 2.63 17.97 -12.41
CA ARG A 97 3.30 19.21 -11.99
C ARG A 97 4.69 18.96 -11.42
N HIS A 98 4.85 17.87 -10.69
CA HIS A 98 6.10 17.50 -10.06
C HIS A 98 6.28 16.00 -10.07
N ARG A 99 7.51 15.56 -10.28
CA ARG A 99 7.90 14.16 -10.21
C ARG A 99 9.15 14.02 -9.35
N PHE A 100 9.07 13.17 -8.35
CA PHE A 100 10.19 12.83 -7.50
C PHE A 100 10.45 11.32 -7.60
N THR A 101 11.56 10.94 -8.16
CA THR A 101 11.88 9.54 -8.42
C THR A 101 12.49 8.86 -7.20
N ALA A 102 12.35 7.52 -7.12
CA ALA A 102 13.00 6.74 -6.07
C ALA A 102 14.54 6.92 -6.07
N LEU A 103 15.12 7.14 -7.25
CA LEU A 103 16.55 7.38 -7.40
C LEU A 103 16.97 8.73 -6.80
N GLU A 104 16.20 9.78 -7.02
CA GLU A 104 16.44 11.11 -6.44
C GLU A 104 16.33 11.05 -4.92
N ARG A 105 15.29 10.37 -4.41
CA ARG A 105 15.10 10.15 -2.96
C ARG A 105 16.28 9.39 -2.35
N ALA A 106 16.74 8.32 -3.00
CA ALA A 106 17.87 7.54 -2.54
C ALA A 106 19.17 8.38 -2.47
N LYS A 107 19.39 9.23 -3.47
CA LYS A 107 20.54 10.15 -3.49
C LYS A 107 20.46 11.17 -2.34
N GLU A 108 19.31 11.78 -2.12
CA GLU A 108 19.12 12.75 -1.03
C GLU A 108 19.30 12.13 0.36
N GLN A 109 18.84 10.89 0.53
CA GLN A 109 18.93 10.17 1.80
C GLN A 109 20.28 9.45 1.99
N GLY A 110 21.15 9.43 0.98
CA GLY A 110 22.40 8.68 1.02
C GLY A 110 22.22 7.16 1.12
N ILE A 111 21.05 6.63 0.68
CA ILE A 111 20.71 5.21 0.78
C ILE A 111 21.07 4.51 -0.54
N GLY A 112 21.94 3.51 -0.45
CA GLY A 112 22.23 2.61 -1.57
C GLY A 112 21.14 1.54 -1.70
N HIS A 113 20.60 1.37 -2.90
CA HIS A 113 19.68 0.28 -3.21
C HIS A 113 20.40 -0.80 -4.01
N TYR A 114 20.32 -2.03 -3.53
CA TYR A 114 20.92 -3.19 -4.19
C TYR A 114 19.83 -4.18 -4.55
N PHE A 115 19.79 -4.61 -5.79
CA PHE A 115 18.96 -5.70 -6.25
C PHE A 115 19.82 -6.97 -6.36
N VAL A 116 19.53 -7.97 -5.54
CA VAL A 116 20.26 -9.24 -5.51
C VAL A 116 19.34 -10.38 -5.95
N PRO A 117 19.37 -10.80 -7.22
CA PRO A 117 18.56 -11.93 -7.68
C PRO A 117 19.07 -13.23 -7.07
N ARG A 118 18.13 -14.06 -6.57
CA ARG A 118 18.40 -15.38 -6.06
C ARG A 118 17.73 -16.42 -6.95
N TYR A 119 18.54 -17.28 -7.54
CA TYR A 119 18.05 -18.33 -8.44
C TYR A 119 17.75 -19.60 -7.66
N THR A 120 16.57 -20.16 -7.89
CA THR A 120 16.11 -21.40 -7.28
C THR A 120 16.02 -22.50 -8.34
N ARG A 121 16.38 -23.74 -7.98
CA ARG A 121 16.26 -24.91 -8.87
C ARG A 121 14.84 -25.50 -8.82
N VAL A 122 13.82 -24.66 -8.93
CA VAL A 122 12.44 -25.11 -9.04
C VAL A 122 12.20 -25.45 -10.49
N VAL A 123 12.00 -26.72 -10.79
CA VAL A 123 11.69 -27.18 -12.15
C VAL A 123 10.20 -27.01 -12.37
N ASP A 124 9.85 -26.32 -13.45
CA ASP A 124 8.48 -26.17 -13.89
C ASP A 124 7.93 -27.48 -14.43
N THR A 125 6.75 -27.89 -13.98
CA THR A 125 6.03 -29.02 -14.55
C THR A 125 5.14 -28.51 -15.70
N ALA A 126 4.90 -29.37 -16.71
CA ALA A 126 4.08 -29.01 -17.85
C ALA A 126 2.69 -28.43 -17.47
N GLU A 127 2.18 -28.80 -16.29
CA GLU A 127 0.89 -28.32 -15.76
C GLU A 127 0.90 -26.87 -15.24
N SER A 128 2.06 -26.28 -14.94
CA SER A 128 2.17 -24.92 -14.44
C SER A 128 2.28 -23.87 -15.54
N LYS A 129 2.60 -24.27 -16.77
CA LYS A 129 2.77 -23.37 -17.92
C LYS A 129 1.50 -22.59 -18.28
N ASP A 130 0.34 -23.22 -18.12
CA ASP A 130 -0.94 -22.62 -18.50
C ASP A 130 -1.68 -21.95 -17.32
N ASN A 131 -1.15 -22.05 -16.08
CA ASN A 131 -1.82 -21.50 -14.91
C ASN A 131 -0.83 -20.88 -13.90
N ILE A 132 -0.79 -19.55 -13.89
CA ILE A 132 0.09 -18.79 -13.02
C ILE A 132 -0.11 -19.09 -11.51
N ASN A 133 -1.31 -19.44 -11.09
CA ASN A 133 -1.58 -19.79 -9.70
C ASN A 133 -0.94 -21.14 -9.31
N LYS A 134 -0.91 -22.11 -10.25
CA LYS A 134 -0.18 -23.37 -10.06
C LYS A 134 1.32 -23.11 -9.95
N ALA A 135 1.87 -22.26 -10.80
CA ALA A 135 3.27 -21.86 -10.74
C ALA A 135 3.61 -21.20 -9.39
N TYR A 136 2.77 -20.28 -8.91
CA TYR A 136 2.96 -19.67 -7.59
C TYR A 136 2.86 -20.68 -6.44
N ASN A 137 1.94 -21.65 -6.51
CA ASN A 137 1.86 -22.72 -5.52
C ASN A 137 3.12 -23.57 -5.50
N LEU A 138 3.60 -23.98 -6.66
CA LEU A 138 4.85 -24.76 -6.80
C LEU A 138 6.04 -24.03 -6.16
N ILE A 139 6.16 -22.72 -6.43
CA ILE A 139 7.22 -21.89 -5.89
C ILE A 139 7.09 -21.74 -4.36
N SER A 140 5.88 -21.54 -3.84
CA SER A 140 5.65 -21.32 -2.41
C SER A 140 5.83 -22.57 -1.57
N THR A 141 5.62 -23.77 -2.15
CA THR A 141 5.78 -25.07 -1.47
C THR A 141 7.18 -25.66 -1.65
N SER A 142 8.02 -25.07 -2.48
CA SER A 142 9.39 -25.57 -2.72
C SER A 142 10.25 -25.51 -1.46
N LYS A 143 10.66 -26.68 -0.95
CA LYS A 143 11.49 -26.82 0.25
C LYS A 143 12.82 -26.08 0.10
N VAL A 144 13.54 -26.33 -1.00
CA VAL A 144 14.85 -25.70 -1.28
C VAL A 144 14.75 -24.18 -1.30
N ARG A 145 13.72 -23.64 -1.94
CA ARG A 145 13.50 -22.18 -1.98
C ARG A 145 13.18 -21.62 -0.60
N ASN A 146 12.35 -22.29 0.17
CA ASN A 146 11.97 -21.85 1.50
C ASN A 146 13.15 -21.89 2.49
N GLU A 147 14.00 -22.91 2.42
CA GLU A 147 15.24 -22.98 3.18
C GLU A 147 16.16 -21.81 2.84
N MET A 148 16.35 -21.50 1.56
CA MET A 148 17.15 -20.36 1.11
C MET A 148 16.61 -19.02 1.61
N ILE A 149 15.29 -18.82 1.60
CA ILE A 149 14.66 -17.60 2.16
C ILE A 149 14.94 -17.48 3.65
N ILE A 150 14.79 -18.58 4.40
CA ILE A 150 15.05 -18.62 5.83
C ILE A 150 16.50 -18.29 6.14
N ASP A 151 17.45 -18.86 5.40
CA ASP A 151 18.88 -18.63 5.59
C ASP A 151 19.28 -17.18 5.25
N ASP A 152 18.73 -16.62 4.18
CA ASP A 152 18.92 -15.20 3.82
C ASP A 152 18.42 -14.28 4.94
N VAL A 153 17.24 -14.57 5.51
CA VAL A 153 16.67 -13.78 6.63
C VAL A 153 17.55 -13.87 7.87
N ILE A 154 17.99 -15.07 8.24
CA ILE A 154 18.86 -15.26 9.41
C ILE A 154 20.18 -14.50 9.23
N THR A 155 20.74 -14.55 8.02
CA THR A 155 21.95 -13.82 7.67
C THR A 155 21.75 -12.29 7.81
N CYS A 156 20.60 -11.76 7.37
CA CYS A 156 20.26 -10.35 7.53
C CYS A 156 20.12 -9.97 9.03
N VAL A 157 19.43 -10.80 9.82
CA VAL A 157 19.26 -10.56 11.25
C VAL A 157 20.60 -10.57 11.99
N ALA A 158 21.49 -11.52 11.66
CA ALA A 158 22.84 -11.57 12.22
C ALA A 158 23.66 -10.30 11.91
N ARG A 159 23.37 -9.65 10.79
CA ARG A 159 23.95 -8.33 10.41
C ARG A 159 23.20 -7.13 11.01
N LYS A 160 22.30 -7.34 11.97
CA LYS A 160 21.45 -6.31 12.60
C LYS A 160 20.56 -5.55 11.60
N GLN A 161 20.16 -6.19 10.52
CA GLN A 161 19.20 -5.69 9.56
C GLN A 161 17.79 -6.17 9.93
N THR A 162 16.77 -5.44 9.49
CA THR A 162 15.36 -5.76 9.70
C THR A 162 14.73 -6.23 8.38
N PRO A 163 14.82 -7.53 8.04
CA PRO A 163 14.28 -8.05 6.79
C PRO A 163 12.74 -8.06 6.79
N VAL A 164 12.16 -7.79 5.63
CA VAL A 164 10.72 -7.93 5.36
C VAL A 164 10.53 -8.96 4.27
N ILE A 165 9.71 -9.99 4.54
CA ILE A 165 9.38 -11.00 3.55
C ILE A 165 8.00 -10.71 2.98
N LEU A 166 7.92 -10.53 1.66
CA LEU A 166 6.65 -10.38 0.96
C LEU A 166 6.31 -11.68 0.24
N THR A 167 5.13 -12.19 0.50
CA THR A 167 4.60 -13.40 -0.15
C THR A 167 3.14 -13.21 -0.56
N ARG A 168 2.73 -13.92 -1.60
CA ARG A 168 1.37 -13.84 -2.14
C ARG A 168 0.36 -14.63 -1.31
N PHE A 169 0.80 -15.76 -0.72
CA PHE A 169 -0.12 -16.69 -0.05
C PHE A 169 -0.03 -16.60 1.46
N LYS A 170 -1.19 -16.54 2.10
CA LYS A 170 -1.36 -16.50 3.55
C LYS A 170 -0.73 -17.72 4.23
N GLU A 171 -0.93 -18.90 3.67
CA GLU A 171 -0.36 -20.15 4.21
C GLU A 171 1.17 -20.17 4.10
N HIS A 172 1.73 -19.65 3.01
CA HIS A 172 3.19 -19.51 2.90
C HIS A 172 3.75 -18.49 3.90
N ALA A 173 3.03 -17.39 4.15
CA ALA A 173 3.43 -16.42 5.18
C ALA A 173 3.44 -17.06 6.58
N LYS A 174 2.43 -17.86 6.93
CA LYS A 174 2.37 -18.59 8.19
C LYS A 174 3.51 -19.62 8.32
N PHE A 175 3.74 -20.40 7.26
CA PHE A 175 4.83 -21.37 7.22
C PHE A 175 6.19 -20.71 7.51
N LEU A 176 6.51 -19.62 6.82
CA LEU A 176 7.76 -18.89 7.02
C LEU A 176 7.85 -18.26 8.42
N HIS A 177 6.75 -17.71 8.93
CA HIS A 177 6.68 -17.20 10.28
C HIS A 177 7.00 -18.26 11.33
N ASP A 178 6.36 -19.45 11.24
CA ASP A 178 6.55 -20.52 12.22
C ASP A 178 7.97 -21.09 12.16
N ALA A 179 8.56 -21.16 10.97
CA ALA A 179 9.93 -21.58 10.79
C ALA A 179 10.94 -20.56 11.37
N LEU A 180 10.70 -19.28 11.17
CA LEU A 180 11.58 -18.19 11.64
C LEU A 180 11.43 -17.93 13.13
N LYS A 181 10.25 -18.08 13.72
CA LYS A 181 9.98 -17.91 15.15
C LYS A 181 10.86 -18.82 16.04
N LYS A 182 11.33 -19.93 15.49
CA LYS A 182 12.27 -20.84 16.18
C LYS A 182 13.73 -20.39 16.11
N LYS A 183 14.04 -19.38 15.28
CA LYS A 183 15.41 -18.98 14.92
C LYS A 183 15.68 -17.47 15.13
N ALA A 184 14.64 -16.67 15.40
CA ALA A 184 14.75 -15.24 15.63
C ALA A 184 13.80 -14.79 16.74
N ASP A 185 14.21 -13.80 17.55
CA ASP A 185 13.50 -13.39 18.75
C ASP A 185 12.18 -12.63 18.48
N HIS A 186 12.14 -11.83 17.43
CA HIS A 186 10.99 -10.99 17.09
C HIS A 186 10.58 -11.21 15.64
N VAL A 187 9.54 -12.03 15.43
CA VAL A 187 8.98 -12.30 14.10
C VAL A 187 7.50 -11.90 14.08
N PHE A 188 7.15 -10.96 13.23
CA PHE A 188 5.78 -10.47 13.08
C PHE A 188 5.15 -11.01 11.80
N LEU A 189 3.91 -11.48 11.91
CA LEU A 189 3.12 -11.95 10.77
C LEU A 189 1.99 -10.96 10.49
N LEU A 190 1.96 -10.41 9.26
CA LEU A 190 0.94 -9.45 8.82
C LEU A 190 0.21 -9.96 7.59
N TYR A 191 -1.12 -9.98 7.62
CA TYR A 191 -1.98 -10.24 6.47
C TYR A 191 -3.35 -9.55 6.67
N GLY A 192 -4.14 -9.42 5.60
CA GLY A 192 -5.33 -8.56 5.55
C GLY A 192 -6.37 -8.72 6.66
N ASP A 193 -6.50 -9.91 7.28
CA ASP A 193 -7.41 -10.16 8.40
C ASP A 193 -6.71 -10.04 9.78
N CYS A 194 -5.43 -9.68 9.79
CA CYS A 194 -4.69 -9.53 11.04
C CYS A 194 -5.03 -8.17 11.64
N LEU A 195 -5.76 -8.17 12.75
CA LEU A 195 -5.90 -6.98 13.56
C LEU A 195 -4.50 -6.59 14.07
N LEU A 196 -4.02 -5.41 13.70
CA LEU A 196 -2.77 -4.81 14.17
C LEU A 196 -2.85 -4.48 15.69
N TYR A 197 -3.21 -5.46 16.51
CA TYR A 197 -3.24 -5.35 17.96
C TYR A 197 -2.28 -6.37 18.56
N THR A 198 -0.99 -6.11 18.40
CA THR A 198 0.01 -6.53 19.36
C THR A 198 1.19 -5.60 19.25
N SER A 199 1.03 -4.39 19.78
CA SER A 199 2.15 -3.66 20.37
C SER A 199 2.52 -4.44 21.64
N PRO A 200 3.68 -5.06 21.75
CA PRO A 200 4.15 -5.48 23.05
C PRO A 200 4.40 -4.21 23.84
N SER A 201 3.71 -4.06 24.94
CA SER A 201 4.00 -3.11 26.01
C SER A 201 5.38 -3.35 26.60
#